data_a084cc6249c64accb3aed83b1cb5c6fa
#
_entry.id   a084cc6249c64accb3aed83b1cb5c6fa
#
_cell.length_a   1.000
_cell.length_b   1.000
_cell.length_c   1.000
_cell.angle_alpha   90.00
_cell.angle_beta   90.00
_cell.angle_gamma   90.00
#
_symmetry.space_group_name_H-M   'P 1'
#
loop_
_entity.id
_entity.type
_entity.pdbx_description
1 polymer ?
#
loop_
_entity_poly.entity_id
_entity_poly.type
_entity_poly.pdbx_seq_one_letter_code
_entity_poly.pdbx_strand_id
1 'polypeptide(L)'
;MKKGFVHFILLLGTAIVITPFLWMILTSFKTAGEAVKIPPVFFPSRFQFAHYLSVIKALPFGYIYFNTVFSTIITVCAQLLFCSMAAYAFARLQFPGKNVLFVVMLSVLMVPGQIFLIPQYMIILRMGLLETIPALFMPNLFSAFGTFLLRQFFLALPRELEEAAVIDGCSPIRMYASIMLPLVKSGIVALSIFTAKFAWNDFMWPLIVNAKPEKMILGPALASLQGRYLNDFPGQMAGAVMAVVPMILLFFIFQKQFIEGTARAGMKL
;
A
#
# COMPACT_ATOMS: atom_id res chain seq x y z
N MET A 1 20.97 -34.20 4.76
CA MET A 1 20.65 -34.01 3.34
C MET A 1 19.42 -33.14 3.07
N LYS A 2 18.27 -33.30 3.80
CA LYS A 2 17.06 -32.49 3.55
C LYS A 2 17.24 -30.96 3.72
N LYS A 3 18.00 -30.51 4.72
CA LYS A 3 18.19 -29.07 4.97
C LYS A 3 18.97 -28.36 3.86
N GLY A 4 20.06 -28.97 3.35
CA GLY A 4 20.87 -28.39 2.26
C GLY A 4 20.07 -28.23 0.96
N PHE A 5 19.25 -29.21 0.62
CA PHE A 5 18.37 -29.17 -0.55
C PHE A 5 17.31 -28.05 -0.44
N VAL A 6 16.70 -27.88 0.73
CA VAL A 6 15.76 -26.79 1.00
C VAL A 6 16.44 -25.42 0.84
N HIS A 7 17.64 -25.24 1.40
CA HIS A 7 18.39 -23.99 1.26
C HIS A 7 18.75 -23.69 -0.21
N PHE A 8 19.14 -24.72 -0.97
CA PHE A 8 19.44 -24.57 -2.39
C PHE A 8 18.20 -24.09 -3.18
N ILE A 9 17.02 -24.69 -2.95
CA ILE A 9 15.77 -24.26 -3.60
C ILE A 9 15.42 -22.83 -3.23
N LEU A 10 15.54 -22.46 -1.94
CA LEU A 10 15.26 -21.11 -1.47
C LEU A 10 16.22 -20.09 -2.09
N LEU A 11 17.53 -20.40 -2.19
CA LEU A 11 18.50 -19.53 -2.83
C LEU A 11 18.23 -19.36 -4.32
N LEU A 12 17.90 -20.45 -5.02
CA LEU A 12 17.53 -20.40 -6.44
C LEU A 12 16.27 -19.55 -6.66
N GLY A 13 15.23 -19.76 -5.87
CA GLY A 13 14.01 -18.95 -5.93
C GLY A 13 14.28 -17.47 -5.65
N THR A 14 15.11 -17.18 -4.65
CA THR A 14 15.52 -15.81 -4.32
C THR A 14 16.28 -15.17 -5.47
N ALA A 15 17.24 -15.89 -6.09
CA ALA A 15 17.99 -15.38 -7.24
C ALA A 15 17.07 -15.03 -8.42
N ILE A 16 16.11 -15.89 -8.73
CA ILE A 16 15.12 -15.65 -9.81
C ILE A 16 14.30 -14.39 -9.52
N VAL A 17 13.81 -14.23 -8.29
CA VAL A 17 12.98 -13.08 -7.91
C VAL A 17 13.77 -11.78 -7.90
N ILE A 18 15.03 -11.79 -7.50
CA ILE A 18 15.89 -10.59 -7.41
C ILE A 18 16.40 -10.16 -8.80
N THR A 19 16.58 -11.10 -9.73
CA THR A 19 17.15 -10.82 -11.07
C THR A 19 16.49 -9.63 -11.79
N PRO A 20 15.17 -9.50 -11.91
CA PRO A 20 14.56 -8.35 -12.58
C PRO A 20 14.85 -7.02 -11.88
N PHE A 21 14.96 -7.00 -10.56
CA PHE A 21 15.32 -5.79 -9.81
C PHE A 21 16.79 -5.41 -10.03
N LEU A 22 17.69 -6.37 -10.05
CA LEU A 22 19.09 -6.14 -10.40
C LEU A 22 19.21 -5.62 -11.83
N TRP A 23 18.46 -6.21 -12.77
CA TRP A 23 18.42 -5.74 -14.14
C TRP A 23 17.93 -4.28 -14.25
N MET A 24 16.87 -3.92 -13.52
CA MET A 24 16.34 -2.56 -13.44
C MET A 24 17.41 -1.59 -12.92
N ILE A 25 18.07 -1.94 -11.79
CA ILE A 25 19.11 -1.12 -11.19
C ILE A 25 20.31 -0.97 -12.16
N LEU A 26 20.80 -2.05 -12.72
CA LEU A 26 21.93 -2.00 -13.66
C LEU A 26 21.58 -1.21 -14.92
N THR A 27 20.35 -1.37 -15.42
CA THR A 27 19.91 -0.65 -16.62
C THR A 27 19.75 0.84 -16.39
N SER A 28 19.41 1.28 -15.16
CA SER A 28 19.33 2.70 -14.82
C SER A 28 20.69 3.44 -14.94
N PHE A 29 21.79 2.69 -14.96
CA PHE A 29 23.15 3.25 -15.12
C PHE A 29 23.73 3.07 -16.50
N LYS A 30 23.04 2.37 -17.44
CA LYS A 30 23.51 2.15 -18.81
C LYS A 30 23.32 3.38 -19.69
N THR A 31 24.05 3.42 -20.80
CA THR A 31 23.73 4.34 -21.91
C THR A 31 22.45 3.88 -22.63
N ALA A 32 21.76 4.77 -23.35
CA ALA A 32 20.60 4.42 -24.15
C ALA A 32 20.90 3.31 -25.16
N GLY A 33 22.11 3.34 -25.79
CA GLY A 33 22.53 2.31 -26.74
C GLY A 33 22.78 0.95 -26.07
N GLU A 34 23.36 0.90 -24.85
CA GLU A 34 23.56 -0.35 -24.13
C GLU A 34 22.24 -0.98 -23.64
N ALA A 35 21.26 -0.14 -23.31
CA ALA A 35 19.96 -0.61 -22.82
C ALA A 35 19.16 -1.40 -23.88
N VAL A 36 19.38 -1.09 -25.16
CA VAL A 36 18.68 -1.71 -26.30
C VAL A 36 19.56 -2.66 -27.12
N LYS A 37 20.82 -2.88 -26.72
CA LYS A 37 21.77 -3.72 -27.44
C LYS A 37 21.36 -5.19 -27.46
N ILE A 38 21.54 -5.83 -28.61
CA ILE A 38 21.33 -7.26 -28.81
C ILE A 38 22.67 -7.89 -29.25
N PRO A 39 23.22 -8.89 -28.51
CA PRO A 39 22.70 -9.47 -27.28
C PRO A 39 22.74 -8.50 -26.09
N PRO A 40 21.86 -8.69 -25.08
CA PRO A 40 21.77 -7.78 -23.94
C PRO A 40 23.06 -7.71 -23.15
N VAL A 41 23.49 -6.51 -22.78
CA VAL A 41 24.65 -6.25 -21.94
C VAL A 41 24.18 -6.22 -20.48
N PHE A 42 24.75 -7.04 -19.60
CA PHE A 42 24.35 -7.10 -18.19
C PHE A 42 24.87 -5.89 -17.39
N PHE A 43 26.16 -5.59 -17.50
CA PHE A 43 26.82 -4.53 -16.74
C PHE A 43 27.02 -3.28 -17.61
N PRO A 44 26.79 -2.07 -17.05
CA PRO A 44 27.11 -0.83 -17.77
C PRO A 44 28.63 -0.71 -17.99
N SER A 45 29.06 -0.23 -19.14
CA SER A 45 30.49 0.07 -19.40
C SER A 45 30.98 1.24 -18.54
N ARG A 46 30.07 2.19 -18.22
CA ARG A 46 30.30 3.30 -17.29
C ARG A 46 29.01 3.56 -16.51
N PHE A 47 29.11 3.79 -15.19
CA PHE A 47 27.95 4.16 -14.37
C PHE A 47 27.52 5.58 -14.67
N GLN A 48 26.34 5.76 -15.27
CA GLN A 48 25.77 7.06 -15.61
C GLN A 48 24.71 7.48 -14.61
N PHE A 49 25.03 8.44 -13.74
CA PHE A 49 24.11 9.03 -12.79
C PHE A 49 23.22 10.14 -13.39
N ALA A 50 23.53 10.55 -14.62
CA ALA A 50 22.82 11.64 -15.31
C ALA A 50 21.32 11.35 -15.48
N HIS A 51 20.93 10.08 -15.65
CA HIS A 51 19.53 9.68 -15.79
C HIS A 51 18.69 10.00 -14.56
N TYR A 52 19.23 9.86 -13.36
CA TYR A 52 18.54 10.24 -12.11
C TYR A 52 18.31 11.76 -12.06
N LEU A 53 19.30 12.54 -12.44
CA LEU A 53 19.17 13.99 -12.49
C LEU A 53 18.19 14.44 -13.57
N SER A 54 18.16 13.78 -14.74
CA SER A 54 17.22 14.11 -15.81
C SER A 54 15.76 13.85 -15.39
N VAL A 55 15.50 12.75 -14.70
CA VAL A 55 14.17 12.42 -14.17
C VAL A 55 13.72 13.44 -13.13
N ILE A 56 14.61 13.82 -12.17
CA ILE A 56 14.31 14.83 -11.15
C ILE A 56 14.03 16.20 -11.77
N LYS A 57 14.70 16.55 -12.87
CA LYS A 57 14.47 17.82 -13.59
C LYS A 57 13.23 17.79 -14.48
N ALA A 58 12.88 16.62 -15.04
CA ALA A 58 11.72 16.45 -15.93
C ALA A 58 10.38 16.51 -15.21
N LEU A 59 10.36 16.17 -13.92
CA LEU A 59 9.17 16.11 -13.08
C LEU A 59 9.39 16.94 -11.79
N PRO A 60 8.34 17.53 -11.21
CA PRO A 60 8.40 18.21 -9.92
C PRO A 60 8.49 17.18 -8.77
N PHE A 61 9.61 16.45 -8.72
CA PHE A 61 9.79 15.24 -7.92
C PHE A 61 9.50 15.45 -6.43
N GLY A 62 9.85 16.64 -5.89
CA GLY A 62 9.56 16.99 -4.50
C GLY A 62 8.07 16.98 -4.18
N TYR A 63 7.25 17.57 -5.05
CA TYR A 63 5.79 17.56 -4.89
C TYR A 63 5.22 16.14 -5.05
N ILE A 64 5.69 15.39 -6.05
CA ILE A 64 5.23 14.03 -6.32
C ILE A 64 5.52 13.11 -5.14
N TYR A 65 6.73 13.17 -4.56
CA TYR A 65 7.06 12.40 -3.36
C TYR A 65 6.23 12.83 -2.17
N PHE A 66 6.12 14.13 -1.93
CA PHE A 66 5.28 14.65 -0.84
C PHE A 66 3.84 14.18 -0.98
N ASN A 67 3.23 14.31 -2.15
CA ASN A 67 1.86 13.87 -2.41
C ASN A 67 1.69 12.37 -2.17
N THR A 68 2.65 11.54 -2.63
CA THR A 68 2.61 10.09 -2.44
C THR A 68 2.70 9.70 -0.97
N VAL A 69 3.66 10.25 -0.25
CA VAL A 69 3.85 9.99 1.18
C VAL A 69 2.65 10.50 1.98
N PHE A 70 2.24 11.74 1.73
CA PHE A 70 1.13 12.37 2.45
C PHE A 70 -0.18 11.63 2.24
N SER A 71 -0.55 11.32 0.98
CA SER A 71 -1.79 10.57 0.70
C SER A 71 -1.73 9.17 1.30
N THR A 72 -0.59 8.49 1.25
CA THR A 72 -0.39 7.18 1.88
C THR A 72 -0.59 7.25 3.39
N ILE A 73 0.03 8.22 4.07
CA ILE A 73 -0.10 8.39 5.53
C ILE A 73 -1.55 8.68 5.91
N ILE A 74 -2.21 9.61 5.21
CA ILE A 74 -3.62 9.94 5.49
C ILE A 74 -4.52 8.72 5.29
N THR A 75 -4.33 7.97 4.20
CA THR A 75 -5.12 6.74 3.95
C THR A 75 -4.90 5.71 5.06
N VAL A 76 -3.65 5.48 5.47
CA VAL A 76 -3.33 4.54 6.57
C VAL A 76 -3.98 4.99 7.87
N CYS A 77 -3.78 6.25 8.28
CA CYS A 77 -4.33 6.77 9.53
C CYS A 77 -5.87 6.72 9.54
N ALA A 78 -6.51 7.11 8.44
CA ALA A 78 -7.95 7.08 8.31
C ALA A 78 -8.51 5.65 8.35
N GLN A 79 -7.90 4.71 7.62
CA GLN A 79 -8.32 3.30 7.67
C GLN A 79 -8.10 2.69 9.04
N LEU A 80 -6.98 2.99 9.72
CA LEU A 80 -6.75 2.52 11.09
C LEU A 80 -7.84 3.03 12.03
N LEU A 81 -8.23 4.28 11.91
CA LEU A 81 -9.29 4.86 12.73
C LEU A 81 -10.65 4.28 12.39
N PHE A 82 -11.11 4.45 11.16
CA PHE A 82 -12.48 4.08 10.78
C PHE A 82 -12.71 2.58 10.73
N CYS A 83 -11.75 1.80 10.21
CA CYS A 83 -11.90 0.35 10.13
C CYS A 83 -11.79 -0.30 11.51
N SER A 84 -10.96 0.21 12.43
CA SER A 84 -10.88 -0.37 13.78
C SER A 84 -12.13 -0.08 14.60
N MET A 85 -12.69 1.12 14.50
CA MET A 85 -13.97 1.47 15.15
C MET A 85 -15.12 0.60 14.61
N ALA A 86 -15.22 0.48 13.29
CA ALA A 86 -16.23 -0.37 12.65
C ALA A 86 -16.03 -1.85 13.00
N ALA A 87 -14.79 -2.34 12.96
CA ALA A 87 -14.45 -3.71 13.32
C ALA A 87 -14.79 -4.04 14.77
N TYR A 88 -14.50 -3.14 15.71
CA TYR A 88 -14.88 -3.27 17.11
C TYR A 88 -16.40 -3.33 17.26
N ALA A 89 -17.14 -2.40 16.61
CA ALA A 89 -18.59 -2.40 16.65
C ALA A 89 -19.18 -3.72 16.10
N PHE A 90 -18.72 -4.19 14.95
CA PHE A 90 -19.15 -5.45 14.36
C PHE A 90 -18.66 -6.71 15.12
N ALA A 91 -17.62 -6.63 15.90
CA ALA A 91 -17.15 -7.75 16.72
C ALA A 91 -17.90 -7.83 18.05
N ARG A 92 -18.02 -6.72 18.78
CA ARG A 92 -18.33 -6.67 20.21
C ARG A 92 -19.68 -6.06 20.56
N LEU A 93 -20.10 -5.01 19.83
CA LEU A 93 -21.38 -4.38 20.14
C LEU A 93 -22.54 -5.20 19.62
N GLN A 94 -23.70 -5.05 20.27
CA GLN A 94 -24.97 -5.62 19.86
C GLN A 94 -25.90 -4.48 19.40
N PHE A 95 -26.33 -4.55 18.14
CA PHE A 95 -27.29 -3.60 17.58
C PHE A 95 -28.13 -4.28 16.50
N PRO A 96 -29.39 -3.81 16.27
CA PRO A 96 -30.27 -4.41 15.28
C PRO A 96 -29.67 -4.31 13.88
N GLY A 97 -29.81 -5.36 13.06
CA GLY A 97 -29.29 -5.40 11.70
C GLY A 97 -27.78 -5.63 11.55
N LYS A 98 -27.02 -5.80 12.64
CA LYS A 98 -25.55 -5.99 12.66
C LYS A 98 -25.08 -6.97 11.58
N ASN A 99 -25.64 -8.16 11.53
CA ASN A 99 -25.20 -9.21 10.60
C ASN A 99 -25.52 -8.85 9.15
N VAL A 100 -26.68 -8.26 8.89
CA VAL A 100 -27.06 -7.82 7.54
C VAL A 100 -26.13 -6.72 7.05
N LEU A 101 -25.89 -5.69 7.86
CA LEU A 101 -24.98 -4.59 7.52
C LEU A 101 -23.55 -5.10 7.27
N PHE A 102 -23.08 -6.07 8.07
CA PHE A 102 -21.78 -6.67 7.88
C PHE A 102 -21.68 -7.44 6.55
N VAL A 103 -22.69 -8.25 6.21
CA VAL A 103 -22.76 -8.97 4.94
C VAL A 103 -22.83 -8.00 3.76
N VAL A 104 -23.66 -6.95 3.83
CA VAL A 104 -23.74 -5.90 2.79
C VAL A 104 -22.38 -5.20 2.61
N MET A 105 -21.70 -4.86 3.70
CA MET A 105 -20.34 -4.29 3.60
C MET A 105 -19.37 -5.27 2.92
N LEU A 106 -19.41 -6.55 3.27
CA LEU A 106 -18.54 -7.56 2.65
C LEU A 106 -18.86 -7.80 1.18
N SER A 107 -20.13 -7.64 0.75
CA SER A 107 -20.50 -7.86 -0.65
C SER A 107 -19.77 -6.92 -1.61
N VAL A 108 -19.31 -5.74 -1.12
CA VAL A 108 -18.47 -4.81 -1.90
C VAL A 108 -17.16 -5.48 -2.35
N LEU A 109 -16.61 -6.42 -1.57
CA LEU A 109 -15.37 -7.14 -1.93
C LEU A 109 -15.55 -8.10 -3.11
N MET A 110 -16.79 -8.47 -3.43
CA MET A 110 -17.09 -9.35 -4.58
C MET A 110 -17.18 -8.57 -5.89
N VAL A 111 -17.27 -7.24 -5.81
CA VAL A 111 -17.42 -6.37 -6.98
C VAL A 111 -16.02 -5.86 -7.39
N PRO A 112 -15.62 -6.03 -8.67
CA PRO A 112 -14.38 -5.45 -9.16
C PRO A 112 -14.33 -3.93 -8.93
N GLY A 113 -13.29 -3.44 -8.26
CA GLY A 113 -13.17 -2.04 -7.87
C GLY A 113 -13.27 -1.04 -9.04
N GLN A 114 -12.90 -1.47 -10.25
CA GLN A 114 -12.96 -0.66 -11.46
C GLN A 114 -14.38 -0.19 -11.82
N ILE A 115 -15.41 -0.94 -11.42
CA ILE A 115 -16.81 -0.55 -11.65
C ILE A 115 -17.16 0.75 -10.90
N PHE A 116 -16.52 1.00 -9.77
CA PHE A 116 -16.76 2.18 -8.96
C PHE A 116 -16.01 3.43 -9.45
N LEU A 117 -15.07 3.32 -10.40
CA LEU A 117 -14.27 4.46 -10.85
C LEU A 117 -15.11 5.62 -11.37
N ILE A 118 -16.08 5.35 -12.24
CA ILE A 118 -16.94 6.41 -12.81
C ILE A 118 -17.82 7.06 -11.74
N PRO A 119 -18.58 6.31 -10.91
CA PRO A 119 -19.34 6.90 -9.80
C PRO A 119 -18.48 7.70 -8.82
N GLN A 120 -17.31 7.19 -8.45
CA GLN A 120 -16.38 7.90 -7.56
C GLN A 120 -15.89 9.20 -8.19
N TYR A 121 -15.50 9.16 -9.47
CA TYR A 121 -15.10 10.36 -10.21
C TYR A 121 -16.19 11.42 -10.22
N MET A 122 -17.44 11.03 -10.50
CA MET A 122 -18.60 11.94 -10.51
C MET A 122 -18.84 12.59 -9.15
N ILE A 123 -18.62 11.86 -8.06
CA ILE A 123 -18.74 12.39 -6.69
C ILE A 123 -17.65 13.43 -6.44
N ILE A 124 -16.39 13.08 -6.71
CA ILE A 124 -15.23 13.98 -6.53
C ILE A 124 -15.34 15.24 -7.41
N LEU A 125 -15.84 15.09 -8.65
CA LEU A 125 -16.12 16.21 -9.55
C LEU A 125 -17.18 17.15 -8.95
N ARG A 126 -18.31 16.61 -8.47
CA ARG A 126 -19.38 17.41 -7.84
C ARG A 126 -18.93 18.11 -6.56
N MET A 127 -17.99 17.52 -5.83
CA MET A 127 -17.38 18.12 -4.65
C MET A 127 -16.35 19.22 -4.99
N GLY A 128 -16.01 19.41 -6.28
CA GLY A 128 -15.01 20.39 -6.71
C GLY A 128 -13.57 20.02 -6.30
N LEU A 129 -13.30 18.71 -6.08
CA LEU A 129 -12.02 18.24 -5.55
C LEU A 129 -11.06 17.72 -6.63
N LEU A 130 -11.44 17.69 -7.90
CA LEU A 130 -10.51 17.30 -8.97
C LEU A 130 -9.26 18.20 -8.93
N GLU A 131 -8.12 17.62 -9.32
CA GLU A 131 -6.81 18.29 -9.30
C GLU A 131 -6.40 18.80 -7.89
N THR A 132 -6.84 18.10 -6.85
CA THR A 132 -6.46 18.39 -5.45
C THR A 132 -5.85 17.17 -4.77
N ILE A 133 -5.08 17.41 -3.69
CA ILE A 133 -4.51 16.31 -2.91
C ILE A 133 -5.59 15.46 -2.21
N PRO A 134 -6.68 16.04 -1.64
CA PRO A 134 -7.78 15.23 -1.09
C PRO A 134 -8.40 14.24 -2.06
N ALA A 135 -8.47 14.54 -3.35
CA ALA A 135 -9.00 13.61 -4.35
C ALA A 135 -8.25 12.27 -4.38
N LEU A 136 -6.95 12.27 -4.07
CA LEU A 136 -6.11 11.08 -4.09
C LEU A 136 -6.50 10.03 -3.05
N PHE A 137 -6.92 10.46 -1.86
CA PHE A 137 -7.15 9.54 -0.73
C PHE A 137 -8.61 9.43 -0.28
N MET A 138 -9.48 10.37 -0.66
CA MET A 138 -10.86 10.42 -0.16
C MET A 138 -11.66 9.13 -0.36
N PRO A 139 -11.64 8.47 -1.53
CA PRO A 139 -12.37 7.21 -1.71
C PRO A 139 -11.83 6.07 -0.87
N ASN A 140 -10.58 6.16 -0.44
CA ASN A 140 -9.84 5.10 0.25
C ASN A 140 -9.76 5.29 1.77
N LEU A 141 -10.51 6.24 2.35
CA LEU A 141 -10.50 6.49 3.80
C LEU A 141 -11.08 5.33 4.63
N PHE A 142 -11.87 4.48 4.02
CA PHE A 142 -12.48 3.30 4.63
C PHE A 142 -12.26 2.06 3.75
N SER A 143 -12.12 0.89 4.38
CA SER A 143 -11.92 -0.38 3.69
C SER A 143 -12.77 -1.49 4.31
N ALA A 144 -13.61 -2.13 3.48
CA ALA A 144 -14.36 -3.32 3.91
C ALA A 144 -13.41 -4.46 4.29
N PHE A 145 -12.30 -4.65 3.54
CA PHE A 145 -11.26 -5.62 3.88
C PHE A 145 -10.59 -5.30 5.22
N GLY A 146 -10.23 -4.03 5.44
CA GLY A 146 -9.61 -3.60 6.70
C GLY A 146 -10.52 -3.84 7.90
N THR A 147 -11.82 -3.54 7.76
CA THR A 147 -12.83 -3.80 8.79
C THR A 147 -12.99 -5.29 9.05
N PHE A 148 -13.07 -6.11 8.00
CA PHE A 148 -13.13 -7.56 8.13
C PHE A 148 -11.90 -8.12 8.84
N LEU A 149 -10.72 -7.72 8.40
CA LEU A 149 -9.44 -8.16 9.01
C LEU A 149 -9.41 -7.88 10.51
N LEU A 150 -9.61 -6.62 10.90
CA LEU A 150 -9.57 -6.22 12.31
C LEU A 150 -10.69 -6.86 13.14
N ARG A 151 -11.88 -7.07 12.55
CA ARG A 151 -12.95 -7.79 13.21
C ARG A 151 -12.53 -9.20 13.65
N GLN A 152 -11.74 -9.93 12.82
CA GLN A 152 -11.25 -11.25 13.20
C GLN A 152 -10.32 -11.19 14.42
N PHE A 153 -9.46 -10.16 14.49
CA PHE A 153 -8.61 -9.94 15.66
C PHE A 153 -9.41 -9.61 16.92
N PHE A 154 -10.40 -8.74 16.82
CA PHE A 154 -11.28 -8.44 17.97
C PHE A 154 -12.06 -9.66 18.43
N LEU A 155 -12.60 -10.48 17.52
CA LEU A 155 -13.33 -11.70 17.87
C LEU A 155 -12.48 -12.74 18.59
N ALA A 156 -11.18 -12.75 18.37
CA ALA A 156 -10.25 -13.69 19.00
C ALA A 156 -9.92 -13.34 20.46
N LEU A 157 -10.27 -12.14 20.95
CA LEU A 157 -10.03 -11.75 22.33
C LEU A 157 -11.08 -12.39 23.28
N PRO A 158 -10.70 -12.76 24.50
CA PRO A 158 -11.64 -13.23 25.53
C PRO A 158 -12.69 -12.16 25.91
N ARG A 159 -13.92 -12.56 26.17
CA ARG A 159 -15.00 -11.63 26.60
C ARG A 159 -14.83 -11.15 28.03
N GLU A 160 -14.20 -11.93 28.85
CA GLU A 160 -13.93 -11.67 30.26
C GLU A 160 -13.18 -10.35 30.47
N LEU A 161 -12.38 -9.92 29.48
CA LEU A 161 -11.70 -8.62 29.51
C LEU A 161 -12.67 -7.44 29.46
N GLU A 162 -13.75 -7.57 28.68
CA GLU A 162 -14.78 -6.54 28.57
C GLU A 162 -15.68 -6.54 29.82
N GLU A 163 -16.02 -7.73 30.31
CA GLU A 163 -16.83 -7.90 31.52
C GLU A 163 -16.13 -7.29 32.74
N ALA A 164 -14.84 -7.56 32.93
CA ALA A 164 -14.04 -6.95 33.99
C ALA A 164 -13.99 -5.42 33.86
N ALA A 165 -13.77 -4.90 32.63
CA ALA A 165 -13.74 -3.46 32.40
C ALA A 165 -15.09 -2.78 32.67
N VAL A 166 -16.21 -3.46 32.41
CA VAL A 166 -17.56 -2.95 32.76
C VAL A 166 -17.75 -2.88 34.26
N ILE A 167 -17.30 -3.90 34.99
CA ILE A 167 -17.34 -3.92 36.47
C ILE A 167 -16.55 -2.76 37.07
N ASP A 168 -15.39 -2.43 36.44
CA ASP A 168 -14.55 -1.29 36.83
C ASP A 168 -15.13 0.07 36.37
N GLY A 169 -16.33 0.12 35.78
CA GLY A 169 -17.00 1.35 35.36
C GLY A 169 -16.42 1.98 34.08
N CYS A 170 -15.72 1.19 33.26
CA CYS A 170 -15.12 1.67 32.02
C CYS A 170 -16.18 2.01 30.96
N SER A 171 -16.13 3.23 30.39
CA SER A 171 -17.03 3.60 29.30
C SER A 171 -16.71 2.84 28.01
N PRO A 172 -17.67 2.63 27.08
CA PRO A 172 -17.44 1.90 25.83
C PRO A 172 -16.30 2.47 24.98
N ILE A 173 -16.16 3.79 24.91
CA ILE A 173 -15.09 4.46 24.15
C ILE A 173 -13.73 4.21 24.82
N ARG A 174 -13.66 4.32 26.15
CA ARG A 174 -12.44 4.04 26.91
C ARG A 174 -12.04 2.58 26.78
N MET A 175 -13.00 1.67 26.88
CA MET A 175 -12.79 0.23 26.66
C MET A 175 -12.19 -0.04 25.27
N TYR A 176 -12.78 0.53 24.22
CA TYR A 176 -12.25 0.41 22.86
C TYR A 176 -10.82 0.93 22.78
N ALA A 177 -10.58 2.19 23.19
CA ALA A 177 -9.31 2.86 22.93
C ALA A 177 -8.16 2.38 23.85
N SER A 178 -8.46 2.12 25.15
CA SER A 178 -7.42 1.85 26.15
C SER A 178 -7.19 0.36 26.42
N ILE A 179 -8.17 -0.51 26.11
CA ILE A 179 -8.08 -1.95 26.40
C ILE A 179 -8.05 -2.75 25.10
N MET A 180 -9.10 -2.64 24.27
CA MET A 180 -9.29 -3.54 23.15
C MET A 180 -8.36 -3.24 21.98
N LEU A 181 -8.15 -1.96 21.63
CA LEU A 181 -7.30 -1.54 20.52
C LEU A 181 -5.82 -1.92 20.71
N PRO A 182 -5.19 -1.71 21.88
CA PRO A 182 -3.82 -2.18 22.15
C PRO A 182 -3.65 -3.70 22.06
N LEU A 183 -4.66 -4.48 22.45
CA LEU A 183 -4.61 -5.94 22.40
C LEU A 183 -4.63 -6.49 20.96
N VAL A 184 -5.20 -5.76 20.00
CA VAL A 184 -5.19 -6.13 18.59
C VAL A 184 -4.05 -5.47 17.81
N LYS A 185 -2.98 -5.04 18.46
CA LYS A 185 -1.82 -4.35 17.87
C LYS A 185 -1.27 -5.08 16.64
N SER A 186 -1.20 -6.41 16.66
CA SER A 186 -0.75 -7.20 15.50
C SER A 186 -1.66 -7.03 14.28
N GLY A 187 -2.98 -6.96 14.49
CA GLY A 187 -3.95 -6.65 13.42
C GLY A 187 -3.81 -5.23 12.89
N ILE A 188 -3.61 -4.26 13.79
CA ILE A 188 -3.37 -2.85 13.43
C ILE A 188 -2.12 -2.73 12.55
N VAL A 189 -1.02 -3.37 12.93
CA VAL A 189 0.22 -3.37 12.14
C VAL A 189 0.00 -4.06 10.77
N ALA A 190 -0.68 -5.20 10.75
CA ALA A 190 -1.00 -5.89 9.50
C ALA A 190 -1.82 -4.98 8.56
N LEU A 191 -2.90 -4.35 9.05
CA LEU A 191 -3.71 -3.42 8.26
C LEU A 191 -2.87 -2.24 7.77
N SER A 192 -2.02 -1.64 8.63
CA SER A 192 -1.14 -0.53 8.25
C SER A 192 -0.27 -0.88 7.04
N ILE A 193 0.32 -2.08 7.06
CA ILE A 193 1.19 -2.57 6.00
C ILE A 193 0.43 -2.77 4.69
N PHE A 194 -0.73 -3.46 4.75
CA PHE A 194 -1.56 -3.69 3.56
C PHE A 194 -2.05 -2.38 2.96
N THR A 195 -2.52 -1.45 3.81
CA THR A 195 -3.00 -0.14 3.36
C THR A 195 -1.88 0.72 2.78
N ALA A 196 -0.70 0.75 3.43
CA ALA A 196 0.45 1.50 2.92
C ALA A 196 0.90 0.97 1.55
N LYS A 197 0.99 -0.37 1.40
CA LYS A 197 1.30 -1.01 0.11
C LYS A 197 0.26 -0.67 -0.94
N PHE A 198 -1.03 -0.74 -0.60
CA PHE A 198 -2.13 -0.42 -1.53
C PHE A 198 -2.05 1.05 -1.98
N ALA A 199 -2.00 1.99 -1.04
CA ALA A 199 -1.98 3.42 -1.32
C ALA A 199 -0.73 3.88 -2.09
N TRP A 200 0.44 3.29 -1.78
CA TRP A 200 1.68 3.58 -2.48
C TRP A 200 1.66 3.13 -3.95
N ASN A 201 1.06 1.97 -4.22
CA ASN A 201 1.00 1.39 -5.56
C ASN A 201 -0.29 1.77 -6.31
N ASP A 202 -1.13 2.66 -5.75
CA ASP A 202 -2.32 3.11 -6.46
C ASP A 202 -1.92 3.88 -7.71
N PHE A 203 -2.49 3.48 -8.82
CA PHE A 203 -2.13 4.01 -10.13
C PHE A 203 -3.37 4.56 -10.86
N MET A 204 -4.40 3.74 -10.97
CA MET A 204 -5.54 4.04 -11.84
C MET A 204 -6.34 5.23 -11.34
N TRP A 205 -6.66 5.26 -10.05
CA TRP A 205 -7.43 6.34 -9.47
C TRP A 205 -6.70 7.70 -9.53
N PRO A 206 -5.44 7.82 -9.05
CA PRO A 206 -4.69 9.07 -9.16
C PRO A 206 -4.48 9.55 -10.59
N LEU A 207 -4.32 8.63 -11.54
CA LEU A 207 -4.18 8.97 -12.97
C LEU A 207 -5.43 9.66 -13.53
N ILE A 208 -6.61 9.29 -13.02
CA ILE A 208 -7.89 9.83 -13.49
C ILE A 208 -8.21 11.18 -12.86
N VAL A 209 -7.87 11.37 -11.56
CA VAL A 209 -8.31 12.56 -10.81
C VAL A 209 -7.32 13.71 -10.83
N ASN A 210 -6.02 13.46 -11.08
CA ASN A 210 -4.96 14.47 -11.04
C ASN A 210 -4.03 14.33 -12.26
N ALA A 211 -4.19 15.23 -13.23
CA ALA A 211 -3.36 15.31 -14.44
C ALA A 211 -2.21 16.34 -14.32
N LYS A 212 -2.31 17.32 -13.40
CA LYS A 212 -1.27 18.33 -13.19
C LYS A 212 -0.04 17.71 -12.53
N PRO A 213 1.19 17.91 -13.08
CA PRO A 213 2.40 17.28 -12.57
C PRO A 213 2.63 17.49 -11.06
N GLU A 214 2.32 18.70 -10.54
CA GLU A 214 2.50 19.05 -9.12
C GLU A 214 1.48 18.37 -8.20
N LYS A 215 0.41 17.79 -8.78
CA LYS A 215 -0.66 17.09 -8.03
C LYS A 215 -0.62 15.58 -8.20
N MET A 216 0.25 15.07 -9.06
CA MET A 216 0.42 13.63 -9.27
C MET A 216 1.09 12.95 -8.07
N ILE A 217 0.94 11.63 -8.01
CA ILE A 217 1.75 10.73 -7.20
C ILE A 217 2.72 9.94 -8.09
N LEU A 218 3.66 9.19 -7.48
CA LEU A 218 4.78 8.52 -8.17
C LEU A 218 4.36 7.66 -9.36
N GLY A 219 3.38 6.78 -9.20
CA GLY A 219 2.96 5.86 -10.25
C GLY A 219 2.59 6.56 -11.56
N PRO A 220 1.53 7.40 -11.57
CA PRO A 220 1.12 8.16 -12.75
C PRO A 220 2.19 9.11 -13.28
N ALA A 221 2.96 9.76 -12.40
CA ALA A 221 4.02 10.67 -12.80
C ALA A 221 5.13 9.96 -13.57
N LEU A 222 5.58 8.79 -13.11
CA LEU A 222 6.57 7.99 -13.84
C LEU A 222 6.03 7.44 -15.15
N ALA A 223 4.75 7.04 -15.18
CA ALA A 223 4.12 6.62 -16.43
C ALA A 223 4.06 7.74 -17.47
N SER A 224 3.91 9.01 -17.07
CA SER A 224 3.92 10.15 -17.96
C SER A 224 5.28 10.37 -18.65
N LEU A 225 6.37 9.84 -18.11
CA LEU A 225 7.69 9.87 -18.76
C LEU A 225 7.74 8.98 -20.01
N GLN A 226 6.98 7.88 -20.04
CA GLN A 226 6.96 6.97 -21.20
C GLN A 226 6.48 7.65 -22.47
N GLY A 227 5.52 8.58 -22.38
CA GLY A 227 5.00 9.33 -23.52
C GLY A 227 5.94 10.42 -24.04
N ARG A 228 6.83 10.95 -23.17
CA ARG A 228 7.75 12.05 -23.52
C ARG A 228 9.12 11.57 -24.01
N TYR A 229 9.55 10.39 -23.58
CA TYR A 229 10.90 9.83 -23.82
C TYR A 229 10.79 8.38 -24.27
N LEU A 230 10.14 8.16 -25.42
CA LEU A 230 9.82 6.83 -25.98
C LEU A 230 11.00 5.84 -26.05
N ASN A 231 12.25 6.32 -25.96
CA ASN A 231 13.46 5.49 -26.07
C ASN A 231 14.45 5.66 -24.90
N ASP A 232 14.09 6.38 -23.83
CA ASP A 232 14.99 6.51 -22.65
C ASP A 232 14.70 5.45 -21.60
N PHE A 233 15.01 4.18 -21.91
CA PHE A 233 14.91 3.08 -20.98
C PHE A 233 15.73 3.30 -19.70
N PRO A 234 16.99 3.80 -19.73
CA PRO A 234 17.74 4.09 -18.52
C PRO A 234 17.05 5.11 -17.61
N GLY A 235 16.48 6.19 -18.16
CA GLY A 235 15.75 7.18 -17.39
C GLY A 235 14.47 6.60 -16.75
N GLN A 236 13.72 5.78 -17.49
CA GLN A 236 12.56 5.07 -16.93
C GLN A 236 12.94 4.12 -15.80
N MET A 237 14.04 3.36 -15.95
CA MET A 237 14.55 2.47 -14.90
C MET A 237 15.07 3.27 -13.69
N ALA A 238 15.72 4.42 -13.90
CA ALA A 238 16.13 5.30 -12.81
C ALA A 238 14.92 5.83 -12.02
N GLY A 239 13.85 6.24 -12.69
CA GLY A 239 12.58 6.61 -12.06
C GLY A 239 11.95 5.47 -11.27
N ALA A 240 11.92 4.26 -11.84
CA ALA A 240 11.41 3.07 -11.16
C ALA A 240 12.23 2.70 -9.91
N VAL A 241 13.57 2.77 -9.99
CA VAL A 241 14.46 2.57 -8.83
C VAL A 241 14.11 3.57 -7.72
N MET A 242 14.00 4.86 -8.04
CA MET A 242 13.63 5.88 -7.07
C MET A 242 12.26 5.60 -6.42
N ALA A 243 11.28 5.12 -7.18
CA ALA A 243 9.94 4.81 -6.65
C ALA A 243 9.92 3.59 -5.72
N VAL A 244 10.79 2.60 -5.95
CA VAL A 244 10.83 1.36 -5.17
C VAL A 244 11.61 1.52 -3.87
N VAL A 245 12.62 2.39 -3.83
CA VAL A 245 13.49 2.59 -2.65
C VAL A 245 12.72 2.85 -1.34
N PRO A 246 11.72 3.76 -1.26
CA PRO A 246 10.98 4.00 -0.02
C PRO A 246 10.23 2.75 0.46
N MET A 247 9.67 1.95 -0.46
CA MET A 247 8.97 0.71 -0.09
C MET A 247 9.93 -0.36 0.43
N ILE A 248 11.12 -0.46 -0.15
CA ILE A 248 12.16 -1.35 0.35
C ILE A 248 12.60 -0.92 1.76
N LEU A 249 12.81 0.38 1.99
CA LEU A 249 13.15 0.90 3.32
C LEU A 249 12.04 0.62 4.34
N LEU A 250 10.79 0.86 3.96
CA LEU A 250 9.65 0.56 4.81
C LEU A 250 9.57 -0.95 5.14
N PHE A 251 9.83 -1.82 4.16
CA PHE A 251 9.89 -3.25 4.39
C PHE A 251 10.98 -3.64 5.39
N PHE A 252 12.21 -3.12 5.28
CA PHE A 252 13.29 -3.43 6.22
C PHE A 252 12.99 -2.93 7.64
N ILE A 253 12.30 -1.79 7.78
CA ILE A 253 11.89 -1.26 9.10
C ILE A 253 10.84 -2.19 9.74
N PHE A 254 9.87 -2.66 8.96
CA PHE A 254 8.72 -3.41 9.46
C PHE A 254 8.77 -4.92 9.18
N GLN A 255 9.91 -5.49 8.73
CA GLN A 255 10.03 -6.89 8.31
C GLN A 255 9.59 -7.90 9.38
N LYS A 256 9.90 -7.66 10.66
CA LYS A 256 9.49 -8.53 11.76
C LYS A 256 7.96 -8.62 11.88
N GLN A 257 7.31 -7.47 11.81
CA GLN A 257 5.86 -7.36 11.89
C GLN A 257 5.18 -7.99 10.66
N PHE A 258 5.82 -7.90 9.47
CA PHE A 258 5.37 -8.58 8.25
C PHE A 258 5.34 -10.10 8.43
N ILE A 259 6.42 -10.68 8.96
CA ILE A 259 6.55 -12.12 9.14
C ILE A 259 5.57 -12.61 10.22
N GLU A 260 5.46 -11.91 11.35
CA GLU A 260 4.54 -12.28 12.42
C GLU A 260 3.06 -12.14 12.02
N GLY A 261 2.71 -11.10 11.26
CA GLY A 261 1.35 -10.85 10.80
C GLY A 261 0.87 -11.90 9.81
N THR A 262 1.71 -12.28 8.85
CA THR A 262 1.39 -13.31 7.85
C THR A 262 1.40 -14.73 8.44
N ALA A 263 2.31 -15.02 9.34
CA ALA A 263 2.38 -16.33 10.00
C ALA A 263 1.14 -16.63 10.86
N ARG A 264 0.62 -15.63 11.60
CA ARG A 264 -0.60 -15.80 12.40
C ARG A 264 -1.88 -15.87 11.57
N ALA A 265 -1.92 -15.19 10.43
CA ALA A 265 -3.04 -15.30 9.49
C ALA A 265 -3.10 -16.68 8.79
N GLY A 266 -1.95 -17.34 8.58
CA GLY A 266 -1.85 -18.65 7.94
C GLY A 266 -1.94 -19.85 8.89
N MET A 267 -1.84 -19.66 10.20
CA MET A 267 -1.85 -20.78 11.19
C MET A 267 -3.23 -21.11 11.78
N LYS A 268 -4.32 -20.58 11.24
CA LYS A 268 -5.71 -20.95 11.58
C LYS A 268 -6.37 -21.70 10.45
N LEU A 269 -5.74 -22.75 9.98
CA LEU A 269 -6.39 -23.84 9.25
C LEU A 269 -6.14 -25.15 10.00
#